data_a66c83cfe7d9fbd9fc42c078719fdc57
#
_entry.id   a66c83cfe7d9fbd9fc42c078719fdc57
#
_cell.length_a   1.000
_cell.length_b   1.000
_cell.length_c   1.000
_cell.angle_alpha   90.00
_cell.angle_beta   90.00
_cell.angle_gamma   90.00
#
_symmetry.space_group_name_H-M   'P 1'
#
loop_
_entity.id
_entity.type
_entity.pdbx_description
1 polymer ?
#
loop_
_entity_poly.entity_id
_entity_poly.type
_entity_poly.pdbx_seq_one_letter_code
_entity_poly.pdbx_strand_id
1 'polypeptide(L)'
;MKFRVDRDVLADAVAWAARSLPVRPSVPVLAGLLVETNPEGTGGLVLSTFDYETSAKATLPAEVSAEGRALVSGRLLADICRSLPNKPVEMSVEGAKVSLICGSARFSLQTMPVEEYPALPDMPAATGTVNSESFAAAVAQAVVAAGRDDMLPVLTGVRIEIEGDSISLLATDRFRLSHRELSWQPGATDASLAALVPARVLADTAKSLTAGAEVTIALATSGAGEGLIGFEGSAGGGVRRTTTRLLDGEFPKVRSLFPSQHVTVARVDKASLIESVKRVSLVAERNTAVQMAFAEDTLTLDAGSGDEAQASESIEASVKGEAITTGFNPQFLLDGLTAIEAEVVEMAFTQASKPAVMAGAGSLDAEADEDFRYLLMPRRLLS
;
A
#
# COMPACT_ATOMS: atom_id res chain seq x y z
N MET A 1 21.30 -24.53 16.77
CA MET A 1 19.90 -24.40 16.32
C MET A 1 19.56 -25.59 15.43
N LYS A 2 18.41 -26.25 15.67
CA LYS A 2 17.91 -27.31 14.79
C LYS A 2 16.37 -27.36 14.87
N PHE A 3 15.69 -27.37 13.74
CA PHE A 3 14.23 -27.42 13.67
C PHE A 3 13.74 -28.08 12.38
N ARG A 4 12.46 -28.43 12.38
CA ARG A 4 11.69 -28.92 11.24
C ARG A 4 10.43 -28.07 11.07
N VAL A 5 10.08 -27.71 9.84
CA VAL A 5 8.98 -26.82 9.52
C VAL A 5 8.32 -27.24 8.20
N ASP A 6 7.03 -26.95 8.06
CA ASP A 6 6.33 -27.12 6.78
C ASP A 6 6.94 -26.20 5.71
N ARG A 7 7.10 -26.71 4.50
CA ARG A 7 7.75 -25.98 3.40
C ARG A 7 6.99 -24.74 2.99
N ASP A 8 5.66 -24.82 2.89
CA ASP A 8 4.83 -23.72 2.40
C ASP A 8 4.76 -22.60 3.45
N VAL A 9 4.66 -22.97 4.73
CA VAL A 9 4.70 -22.04 5.85
C VAL A 9 6.05 -21.29 5.90
N LEU A 10 7.16 -22.00 5.76
CA LEU A 10 8.49 -21.39 5.73
C LEU A 10 8.68 -20.49 4.51
N ALA A 11 8.34 -20.99 3.32
CA ALA A 11 8.53 -20.26 2.06
C ALA A 11 7.71 -18.95 2.04
N ASP A 12 6.48 -18.98 2.52
CA ASP A 12 5.61 -17.79 2.61
C ASP A 12 6.15 -16.77 3.62
N ALA A 13 6.55 -17.21 4.80
CA ALA A 13 7.11 -16.32 5.83
C ALA A 13 8.47 -15.72 5.42
N VAL A 14 9.36 -16.50 4.82
CA VAL A 14 10.65 -16.01 4.30
C VAL A 14 10.45 -15.04 3.15
N ALA A 15 9.57 -15.35 2.19
CA ALA A 15 9.27 -14.48 1.07
C ALA A 15 8.68 -13.15 1.53
N TRP A 16 7.83 -13.18 2.56
CA TRP A 16 7.27 -11.97 3.15
C TRP A 16 8.35 -11.13 3.86
N ALA A 17 9.13 -11.72 4.75
CA ALA A 17 10.19 -11.00 5.47
C ALA A 17 11.24 -10.42 4.52
N ALA A 18 11.59 -11.16 3.46
CA ALA A 18 12.58 -10.72 2.47
C ALA A 18 12.17 -9.49 1.66
N ARG A 19 10.88 -9.11 1.63
CA ARG A 19 10.41 -7.86 0.96
C ARG A 19 10.93 -6.61 1.62
N SER A 20 11.16 -6.65 2.93
CA SER A 20 11.70 -5.52 3.71
C SER A 20 13.22 -5.39 3.63
N LEU A 21 13.91 -6.33 2.96
CA LEU A 21 15.36 -6.25 2.80
C LEU A 21 15.76 -5.09 1.88
N PRO A 22 16.74 -4.26 2.27
CA PRO A 22 17.20 -3.16 1.45
C PRO A 22 17.79 -3.65 0.12
N VAL A 23 17.56 -2.92 -0.96
CA VAL A 23 18.13 -3.25 -2.28
C VAL A 23 19.64 -3.04 -2.28
N ARG A 24 20.09 -1.99 -1.59
CA ARG A 24 21.50 -1.62 -1.41
C ARG A 24 21.72 -1.35 0.08
N PRO A 25 22.06 -2.38 0.86
CA PRO A 25 22.25 -2.20 2.29
C PRO A 25 23.44 -1.28 2.58
N SER A 26 23.25 -0.35 3.52
CA SER A 26 24.33 0.53 3.99
C SER A 26 25.44 -0.24 4.70
N VAL A 27 25.06 -1.34 5.35
CA VAL A 27 25.97 -2.29 6.00
C VAL A 27 25.62 -3.69 5.51
N PRO A 28 26.59 -4.54 5.14
CA PRO A 28 26.33 -5.86 4.57
C PRO A 28 25.41 -6.75 5.40
N VAL A 29 25.48 -6.66 6.72
CA VAL A 29 24.68 -7.47 7.65
C VAL A 29 23.16 -7.23 7.48
N LEU A 30 22.74 -6.05 7.00
CA LEU A 30 21.33 -5.74 6.74
C LEU A 30 20.74 -6.47 5.51
N ALA A 31 21.55 -7.14 4.69
CA ALA A 31 21.07 -8.08 3.68
C ALA A 31 20.65 -9.43 4.30
N GLY A 32 20.88 -9.60 5.60
CA GLY A 32 20.57 -10.79 6.37
C GLY A 32 19.11 -10.88 6.77
N LEU A 33 18.62 -12.12 6.82
CA LEU A 33 17.39 -12.51 7.49
C LEU A 33 17.79 -13.30 8.73
N LEU A 34 17.37 -12.82 9.89
CA LEU A 34 17.61 -13.46 11.17
C LEU A 34 16.57 -14.55 11.39
N VAL A 35 17.03 -15.77 11.63
CA VAL A 35 16.21 -16.93 11.98
C VAL A 35 16.52 -17.28 13.44
N GLU A 36 15.49 -17.27 14.27
CA GLU A 36 15.61 -17.60 15.71
C GLU A 36 14.55 -18.64 16.08
N THR A 37 14.92 -19.52 16.98
CA THR A 37 13.91 -20.32 17.70
C THR A 37 13.21 -19.41 18.70
N ASN A 38 11.87 -19.55 18.83
CA ASN A 38 11.08 -18.64 19.67
C ASN A 38 11.55 -18.68 21.13
N PRO A 39 12.17 -17.61 21.65
CA PRO A 39 12.70 -17.57 23.01
C PRO A 39 11.60 -17.55 24.09
N GLU A 40 10.35 -17.31 23.74
CA GLU A 40 9.22 -17.29 24.68
C GLU A 40 8.67 -18.68 24.99
N GLY A 41 9.32 -19.75 24.51
CA GLY A 41 9.05 -21.13 24.90
C GLY A 41 7.76 -21.75 24.39
N THR A 42 7.06 -21.09 23.47
CA THR A 42 5.79 -21.60 22.88
C THR A 42 6.02 -22.56 21.71
N GLY A 43 7.28 -22.86 21.39
CA GLY A 43 7.66 -23.62 20.19
C GLY A 43 7.47 -22.78 18.91
N GLY A 44 8.36 -22.92 17.94
CA GLY A 44 8.27 -22.21 16.66
C GLY A 44 9.50 -21.39 16.34
N LEU A 45 9.39 -20.64 15.25
CA LEU A 45 10.45 -19.80 14.71
C LEU A 45 10.02 -18.34 14.69
N VAL A 46 11.02 -17.48 14.75
CA VAL A 46 10.91 -16.05 14.50
C VAL A 46 11.84 -15.72 13.34
N LEU A 47 11.31 -15.14 12.29
CA LEU A 47 12.06 -14.58 11.17
C LEU A 47 12.04 -13.07 11.26
N SER A 48 13.18 -12.43 11.16
CA SER A 48 13.28 -10.97 11.31
C SER A 48 14.16 -10.35 10.24
N THR A 49 13.75 -9.18 9.74
CA THR A 49 14.55 -8.29 8.89
C THR A 49 14.45 -6.86 9.41
N PHE A 50 15.50 -6.08 9.20
CA PHE A 50 15.56 -4.68 9.63
C PHE A 50 16.55 -3.89 8.76
N ASP A 51 16.19 -2.66 8.37
CA ASP A 51 17.02 -1.76 7.57
C ASP A 51 17.27 -0.39 8.25
N TYR A 52 17.02 -0.28 9.55
CA TYR A 52 16.99 0.91 10.41
C TYR A 52 15.72 1.77 10.26
N GLU A 53 14.99 1.68 9.16
CA GLU A 53 13.72 2.40 8.95
C GLU A 53 12.51 1.50 9.16
N THR A 54 12.59 0.28 8.60
CA THR A 54 11.48 -0.68 8.60
C THR A 54 11.94 -2.02 9.14
N SER A 55 11.20 -2.60 10.08
CA SER A 55 11.39 -3.97 10.54
C SER A 55 10.22 -4.85 10.13
N ALA A 56 10.51 -6.11 9.83
CA ALA A 56 9.51 -7.14 9.63
C ALA A 56 9.83 -8.33 10.53
N LYS A 57 8.85 -8.82 11.29
CA LYS A 57 8.96 -9.96 12.19
C LYS A 57 7.81 -10.92 11.93
N ALA A 58 8.13 -12.17 11.57
CA ALA A 58 7.14 -13.24 11.41
C ALA A 58 7.38 -14.34 12.43
N THR A 59 6.34 -14.74 13.13
CA THR A 59 6.34 -15.97 13.94
C THR A 59 5.66 -17.07 13.15
N LEU A 60 6.17 -18.29 13.22
CA LEU A 60 5.60 -19.43 12.55
C LEU A 60 5.77 -20.71 13.35
N PRO A 61 4.84 -21.68 13.25
CA PRO A 61 4.94 -22.95 13.95
C PRO A 61 6.08 -23.80 13.36
N ALA A 62 6.87 -24.43 14.23
CA ALA A 62 7.92 -25.38 13.85
C ALA A 62 8.22 -26.33 14.99
N GLU A 63 8.74 -27.51 14.65
CA GLU A 63 9.25 -28.49 15.62
C GLU A 63 10.72 -28.15 15.92
N VAL A 64 10.98 -27.55 17.08
CA VAL A 64 12.33 -27.14 17.50
C VAL A 64 13.00 -28.27 18.29
N SER A 65 14.13 -28.76 17.80
CA SER A 65 14.95 -29.79 18.47
C SER A 65 16.14 -29.21 19.23
N ALA A 66 16.65 -28.05 18.81
CA ALA A 66 17.70 -27.31 19.49
C ALA A 66 17.53 -25.82 19.27
N GLU A 67 17.58 -25.07 20.34
CA GLU A 67 17.49 -23.60 20.32
C GLU A 67 18.71 -22.93 19.69
N GLY A 68 18.53 -21.69 19.25
CA GLY A 68 19.59 -20.85 18.72
C GLY A 68 19.10 -19.83 17.71
N ARG A 69 20.06 -19.15 17.10
CA ARG A 69 19.80 -18.13 16.08
C ARG A 69 20.87 -18.18 14.99
N ALA A 70 20.49 -17.76 13.78
CA ALA A 70 21.41 -17.65 12.66
C ALA A 70 20.99 -16.50 11.75
N LEU A 71 21.95 -15.76 11.24
CA LEU A 71 21.77 -14.72 10.25
C LEU A 71 22.27 -15.24 8.89
N VAL A 72 21.41 -15.25 7.88
CA VAL A 72 21.75 -15.74 6.54
C VAL A 72 21.30 -14.73 5.48
N SER A 73 21.88 -14.80 4.28
CA SER A 73 21.42 -13.97 3.16
C SER A 73 19.92 -14.18 2.92
N GLY A 74 19.12 -13.15 3.20
CA GLY A 74 17.65 -13.27 3.15
C GLY A 74 17.12 -13.48 1.73
N ARG A 75 17.71 -12.85 0.72
CA ARG A 75 17.32 -13.04 -0.67
C ARG A 75 17.65 -14.45 -1.16
N LEU A 76 18.84 -14.93 -0.84
CA LEU A 76 19.23 -16.30 -1.21
C LEU A 76 18.34 -17.33 -0.52
N LEU A 77 18.03 -17.16 0.77
CA LEU A 77 17.11 -18.03 1.49
C LEU A 77 15.70 -18.00 0.86
N ALA A 78 15.20 -16.85 0.46
CA ALA A 78 13.91 -16.70 -0.21
C ALA A 78 13.87 -17.43 -1.56
N ASP A 79 14.92 -17.34 -2.36
CA ASP A 79 15.03 -18.02 -3.64
C ASP A 79 15.11 -19.54 -3.46
N ILE A 80 15.86 -20.01 -2.47
CA ILE A 80 15.93 -21.42 -2.11
C ILE A 80 14.54 -21.91 -1.68
N CYS A 81 13.91 -21.27 -0.70
CA CYS A 81 12.60 -21.70 -0.18
C CYS A 81 11.53 -21.76 -1.27
N ARG A 82 11.55 -20.85 -2.23
CA ARG A 82 10.62 -20.85 -3.38
C ARG A 82 10.81 -22.07 -4.28
N SER A 83 12.03 -22.59 -4.39
CA SER A 83 12.39 -23.71 -5.29
C SER A 83 12.31 -25.08 -4.62
N LEU A 84 12.07 -25.18 -3.31
CA LEU A 84 12.05 -26.43 -2.58
C LEU A 84 10.88 -27.34 -3.03
N PRO A 85 11.09 -28.68 -3.04
CA PRO A 85 10.00 -29.62 -3.25
C PRO A 85 9.00 -29.59 -2.09
N ASN A 86 7.75 -30.02 -2.34
CA ASN A 86 6.70 -30.05 -1.32
C ASN A 86 6.94 -31.19 -0.29
N LYS A 87 7.89 -30.96 0.60
CA LYS A 87 8.27 -31.84 1.72
C LYS A 87 8.70 -30.99 2.90
N PRO A 88 8.63 -31.49 4.15
CA PRO A 88 9.12 -30.79 5.32
C PRO A 88 10.58 -30.35 5.16
N VAL A 89 10.89 -29.18 5.68
CA VAL A 89 12.22 -28.59 5.66
C VAL A 89 12.87 -28.80 7.02
N GLU A 90 14.07 -29.37 7.03
CA GLU A 90 14.93 -29.43 8.21
C GLU A 90 16.06 -28.42 8.04
N MET A 91 16.27 -27.61 9.08
CA MET A 91 17.35 -26.64 9.11
C MET A 91 18.20 -26.84 10.37
N SER A 92 19.52 -26.84 10.21
CA SER A 92 20.45 -26.92 11.33
C SER A 92 21.62 -25.97 11.13
N VAL A 93 22.18 -25.50 12.24
CA VAL A 93 23.39 -24.63 12.28
C VAL A 93 24.57 -25.44 12.80
N GLU A 94 25.63 -25.49 12.01
CA GLU A 94 26.89 -26.16 12.34
C GLU A 94 28.04 -25.20 12.07
N GLY A 95 28.59 -24.64 13.17
CA GLY A 95 29.65 -23.61 13.07
C GLY A 95 29.15 -22.38 12.30
N ALA A 96 29.85 -22.00 11.24
CA ALA A 96 29.53 -20.86 10.39
C ALA A 96 28.63 -21.22 9.19
N LYS A 97 27.93 -22.35 9.24
CA LYS A 97 27.08 -22.82 8.14
C LYS A 97 25.70 -23.21 8.62
N VAL A 98 24.70 -22.86 7.80
CA VAL A 98 23.35 -23.36 7.93
C VAL A 98 23.16 -24.46 6.88
N SER A 99 22.78 -25.65 7.32
CA SER A 99 22.35 -26.74 6.47
C SER A 99 20.84 -26.75 6.36
N LEU A 100 20.31 -26.80 5.11
CA LEU A 100 18.89 -26.88 4.83
C LEU A 100 18.64 -28.14 3.98
N ILE A 101 17.75 -28.99 4.45
CA ILE A 101 17.39 -30.27 3.81
C ILE A 101 15.89 -30.30 3.56
N CYS A 102 15.49 -30.62 2.33
CA CYS A 102 14.09 -30.81 1.96
C CYS A 102 13.98 -31.99 0.97
N GLY A 103 13.57 -33.15 1.47
CA GLY A 103 13.59 -34.37 0.69
C GLY A 103 15.01 -34.73 0.26
N SER A 104 15.27 -34.79 -1.07
CA SER A 104 16.61 -35.02 -1.64
C SER A 104 17.43 -33.74 -1.84
N ALA A 105 16.78 -32.56 -1.74
CA ALA A 105 17.48 -31.28 -1.90
C ALA A 105 18.28 -30.93 -0.65
N ARG A 106 19.52 -30.51 -0.83
CA ARG A 106 20.43 -30.12 0.24
C ARG A 106 21.12 -28.81 -0.12
N PHE A 107 21.05 -27.84 0.79
CA PHE A 107 21.71 -26.54 0.66
C PHE A 107 22.60 -26.27 1.87
N SER A 108 23.67 -25.55 1.64
CA SER A 108 24.55 -25.06 2.71
C SER A 108 24.79 -23.57 2.49
N LEU A 109 24.38 -22.75 3.45
CA LEU A 109 24.53 -21.30 3.43
C LEU A 109 25.57 -20.89 4.46
N GLN A 110 26.39 -19.89 4.12
CA GLN A 110 27.26 -19.26 5.10
C GLN A 110 26.43 -18.37 6.02
N THR A 111 26.73 -18.37 7.31
CA THR A 111 26.16 -17.41 8.27
C THR A 111 26.86 -16.07 8.15
N MET A 112 26.12 -15.02 8.46
CA MET A 112 26.63 -13.67 8.70
C MET A 112 26.81 -13.48 10.21
N PRO A 113 27.65 -12.50 10.68
CA PRO A 113 27.83 -12.24 12.11
C PRO A 113 26.51 -11.77 12.75
N VAL A 114 25.90 -12.60 13.59
CA VAL A 114 24.63 -12.29 14.28
C VAL A 114 24.82 -11.14 15.28
N GLU A 115 26.01 -11.04 15.85
CA GLU A 115 26.36 -10.03 16.85
C GLU A 115 26.39 -8.60 16.27
N GLU A 116 26.59 -8.48 14.97
CA GLU A 116 26.56 -7.20 14.25
C GLU A 116 25.16 -6.81 13.79
N TYR A 117 24.17 -7.73 13.89
CA TYR A 117 22.80 -7.43 13.47
C TYR A 117 22.13 -6.50 14.47
N PRO A 118 21.55 -5.36 14.02
CA PRO A 118 20.95 -4.40 14.93
C PRO A 118 19.71 -4.98 15.62
N ALA A 119 19.48 -4.58 16.86
CA ALA A 119 18.25 -4.89 17.57
C ALA A 119 17.06 -4.24 16.85
N LEU A 120 16.00 -5.02 16.63
CA LEU A 120 14.77 -4.49 16.06
C LEU A 120 14.07 -3.58 17.07
N PRO A 121 13.39 -2.53 16.60
CA PRO A 121 12.57 -1.72 17.48
C PRO A 121 11.39 -2.53 18.01
N ASP A 122 11.01 -2.27 19.25
CA ASP A 122 9.78 -2.81 19.80
C ASP A 122 8.56 -2.16 19.13
N MET A 123 7.52 -2.97 18.92
CA MET A 123 6.25 -2.45 18.44
C MET A 123 5.62 -1.59 19.54
N PRO A 124 5.13 -0.38 19.22
CA PRO A 124 4.38 0.44 20.19
C PRO A 124 3.16 -0.30 20.75
N ALA A 125 2.57 0.25 21.80
CA ALA A 125 1.32 -0.27 22.33
C ALA A 125 0.20 -0.17 21.28
N ALA A 126 -0.68 -1.17 21.24
CA ALA A 126 -1.80 -1.19 20.31
C ALA A 126 -2.70 0.03 20.51
N THR A 127 -2.99 0.74 19.42
CA THR A 127 -3.90 1.90 19.40
C THR A 127 -5.34 1.45 19.10
N GLY A 128 -5.50 0.39 18.31
CA GLY A 128 -6.79 -0.20 17.98
C GLY A 128 -6.68 -1.25 16.87
N THR A 129 -7.82 -1.75 16.41
CA THR A 129 -7.91 -2.78 15.37
C THR A 129 -8.84 -2.35 14.23
N VAL A 130 -8.58 -2.86 13.04
CA VAL A 130 -9.37 -2.63 11.84
C VAL A 130 -9.55 -3.95 11.08
N ASN A 131 -10.69 -4.11 10.40
CA ASN A 131 -10.88 -5.26 9.51
C ASN A 131 -9.79 -5.29 8.43
N SER A 132 -9.17 -6.45 8.23
CA SER A 132 -7.99 -6.59 7.38
C SER A 132 -8.26 -6.32 5.88
N GLU A 133 -9.40 -6.77 5.37
CA GLU A 133 -9.78 -6.56 3.96
C GLU A 133 -10.13 -5.08 3.71
N SER A 134 -10.94 -4.49 4.61
CA SER A 134 -11.29 -3.07 4.54
C SER A 134 -10.06 -2.17 4.62
N PHE A 135 -9.11 -2.51 5.49
CA PHE A 135 -7.84 -1.79 5.60
C PHE A 135 -7.00 -1.90 4.33
N ALA A 136 -6.87 -3.11 3.77
CA ALA A 136 -6.11 -3.32 2.55
C ALA A 136 -6.73 -2.56 1.36
N ALA A 137 -8.05 -2.58 1.21
CA ALA A 137 -8.78 -1.84 0.19
C ALA A 137 -8.57 -0.31 0.36
N ALA A 138 -8.77 0.20 1.58
CA ALA A 138 -8.60 1.62 1.89
C ALA A 138 -7.17 2.12 1.62
N VAL A 139 -6.16 1.34 2.02
CA VAL A 139 -4.75 1.66 1.73
C VAL A 139 -4.48 1.65 0.23
N ALA A 140 -4.99 0.66 -0.51
CA ALA A 140 -4.83 0.59 -1.97
C ALA A 140 -5.43 1.82 -2.65
N GLN A 141 -6.59 2.30 -2.19
CA GLN A 141 -7.25 3.51 -2.66
C GLN A 141 -6.47 4.79 -2.31
N ALA A 142 -5.90 4.86 -1.12
CA ALA A 142 -5.15 6.03 -0.69
C ALA A 142 -3.81 6.19 -1.41
N VAL A 143 -3.03 5.13 -1.54
CA VAL A 143 -1.65 5.19 -2.05
C VAL A 143 -1.54 5.59 -3.52
N VAL A 144 -2.62 5.51 -4.31
CA VAL A 144 -2.59 5.88 -5.73
C VAL A 144 -2.20 7.34 -5.97
N ALA A 145 -2.49 8.22 -5.01
CA ALA A 145 -2.17 9.64 -5.10
C ALA A 145 -0.84 10.02 -4.43
N ALA A 146 -0.15 9.09 -3.78
CA ALA A 146 1.14 9.38 -3.16
C ALA A 146 2.21 9.72 -4.21
N GLY A 147 3.05 10.69 -3.89
CA GLY A 147 4.17 11.09 -4.73
C GLY A 147 5.24 10.00 -4.82
N ARG A 148 6.04 10.07 -5.90
CA ARG A 148 7.19 9.17 -6.13
C ARG A 148 8.51 9.91 -6.21
N ASP A 149 8.49 11.19 -5.91
CA ASP A 149 9.65 12.07 -5.95
C ASP A 149 10.28 12.15 -4.56
N ASP A 150 11.43 11.51 -4.39
CA ASP A 150 12.18 11.49 -3.12
C ASP A 150 12.68 12.88 -2.70
N MET A 151 12.66 13.87 -3.60
CA MET A 151 12.98 15.27 -3.27
C MET A 151 11.85 15.94 -2.46
N LEU A 152 10.68 15.33 -2.41
CA LEU A 152 9.52 15.78 -1.63
C LEU A 152 9.02 14.65 -0.70
N PRO A 153 9.81 14.27 0.32
CA PRO A 153 9.55 13.07 1.13
C PRO A 153 8.15 13.06 1.76
N VAL A 154 7.66 14.22 2.22
CA VAL A 154 6.33 14.37 2.82
C VAL A 154 5.21 13.90 1.87
N LEU A 155 5.38 14.10 0.55
CA LEU A 155 4.38 13.70 -0.44
C LEU A 155 4.50 12.21 -0.83
N THR A 156 5.58 11.53 -0.46
CA THR A 156 5.70 10.08 -0.67
C THR A 156 4.97 9.25 0.39
N GLY A 157 4.40 9.92 1.39
CA GLY A 157 3.66 9.32 2.49
C GLY A 157 2.15 9.34 2.31
N VAL A 158 1.49 8.50 3.09
CA VAL A 158 0.06 8.56 3.38
C VAL A 158 -0.09 9.13 4.79
N ARG A 159 -0.85 10.20 4.92
CA ARG A 159 -1.25 10.72 6.21
C ARG A 159 -2.42 9.90 6.73
N ILE A 160 -2.21 9.30 7.87
CA ILE A 160 -3.25 8.60 8.65
C ILE A 160 -3.72 9.57 9.73
N GLU A 161 -5.01 9.85 9.79
CA GLU A 161 -5.65 10.62 10.86
C GLU A 161 -6.66 9.73 11.56
N ILE A 162 -6.56 9.65 12.88
CA ILE A 162 -7.42 8.85 13.74
C ILE A 162 -8.23 9.81 14.60
N GLU A 163 -9.55 9.76 14.50
CA GLU A 163 -10.48 10.55 15.30
C GLU A 163 -11.61 9.65 15.80
N GLY A 164 -11.55 9.28 17.08
CA GLY A 164 -12.52 8.36 17.68
C GLY A 164 -12.53 6.99 16.97
N ASP A 165 -13.66 6.63 16.39
CA ASP A 165 -13.90 5.38 15.66
C ASP A 165 -13.69 5.48 14.13
N SER A 166 -13.12 6.59 13.67
CA SER A 166 -12.82 6.83 12.26
C SER A 166 -11.32 6.93 12.00
N ILE A 167 -10.87 6.33 10.90
CA ILE A 167 -9.55 6.52 10.31
C ILE A 167 -9.72 7.18 8.96
N SER A 168 -8.97 8.26 8.72
CA SER A 168 -8.84 8.89 7.41
C SER A 168 -7.45 8.67 6.85
N LEU A 169 -7.37 8.25 5.59
CA LEU A 169 -6.15 8.10 4.82
C LEU A 169 -6.10 9.16 3.73
N LEU A 170 -5.06 9.99 3.72
CA LEU A 170 -4.87 11.06 2.73
C LEU A 170 -3.51 10.92 2.05
N ALA A 171 -3.47 11.06 0.74
CA ALA A 171 -2.23 11.13 -0.02
C ALA A 171 -2.37 12.11 -1.19
N THR A 172 -1.28 12.82 -1.53
CA THR A 172 -1.26 13.77 -2.64
C THR A 172 0.14 13.88 -3.23
N ASP A 173 0.21 14.16 -4.54
CA ASP A 173 1.44 14.53 -5.26
C ASP A 173 1.38 15.95 -5.86
N ARG A 174 0.47 16.80 -5.39
CA ARG A 174 0.12 18.15 -5.86
C ARG A 174 -0.79 18.18 -7.09
N PHE A 175 -0.88 17.11 -7.86
CA PHE A 175 -1.71 17.02 -9.06
C PHE A 175 -2.97 16.23 -8.84
N ARG A 176 -2.99 15.42 -7.81
CA ARG A 176 -4.11 14.58 -7.38
C ARG A 176 -4.09 14.40 -5.87
N LEU A 177 -5.23 14.08 -5.32
CA LEU A 177 -5.43 13.85 -3.89
C LEU A 177 -6.40 12.69 -3.73
N SER A 178 -6.06 11.73 -2.92
CA SER A 178 -6.97 10.69 -2.44
C SER A 178 -7.35 10.95 -0.98
N HIS A 179 -8.59 10.70 -0.66
CA HIS A 179 -9.13 10.70 0.69
C HIS A 179 -10.02 9.49 0.88
N ARG A 180 -9.69 8.64 1.84
CA ARG A 180 -10.48 7.46 2.20
C ARG A 180 -10.76 7.45 3.68
N GLU A 181 -12.02 7.30 4.06
CA GLU A 181 -12.44 7.10 5.44
C GLU A 181 -12.87 5.66 5.67
N LEU A 182 -12.57 5.12 6.83
CA LEU A 182 -13.00 3.81 7.26
C LEU A 182 -13.23 3.76 8.77
N SER A 183 -14.18 2.93 9.20
CA SER A 183 -14.43 2.67 10.61
C SER A 183 -13.41 1.67 11.15
N TRP A 184 -13.08 1.81 12.42
CA TRP A 184 -12.18 0.92 13.14
C TRP A 184 -12.62 0.77 14.60
N GLN A 185 -11.94 -0.08 15.35
CA GLN A 185 -12.17 -0.28 16.77
C GLN A 185 -11.01 0.34 17.56
N PRO A 186 -11.18 1.55 18.12
CA PRO A 186 -10.14 2.20 18.89
C PRO A 186 -9.92 1.48 20.23
N GLY A 187 -8.67 1.44 20.68
CA GLY A 187 -8.33 0.96 22.03
C GLY A 187 -8.70 1.96 23.14
N ALA A 188 -8.87 3.25 22.77
CA ALA A 188 -9.33 4.33 23.65
C ALA A 188 -10.33 5.21 22.89
N THR A 189 -11.43 5.58 23.56
CA THR A 189 -12.55 6.32 22.92
C THR A 189 -12.21 7.74 22.47
N ASP A 190 -11.20 8.37 23.06
CA ASP A 190 -10.81 9.75 22.77
C ASP A 190 -9.52 9.84 21.91
N ALA A 191 -9.25 8.81 21.13
CA ALA A 191 -8.06 8.79 20.27
C ALA A 191 -8.14 9.90 19.22
N SER A 192 -7.20 10.84 19.26
CA SER A 192 -6.98 11.86 18.23
C SER A 192 -5.49 11.85 17.90
N LEU A 193 -5.12 11.20 16.82
CA LEU A 193 -3.74 10.92 16.43
C LEU A 193 -3.56 11.19 14.94
N ALA A 194 -2.33 11.56 14.56
CA ALA A 194 -1.97 11.67 13.17
C ALA A 194 -0.55 11.17 12.93
N ALA A 195 -0.35 10.49 11.80
CA ALA A 195 0.94 9.95 11.40
C ALA A 195 1.12 10.08 9.89
N LEU A 196 2.37 10.30 9.46
CA LEU A 196 2.74 10.28 8.06
C LEU A 196 3.58 9.04 7.79
N VAL A 197 2.99 8.07 7.08
CA VAL A 197 3.57 6.73 6.88
C VAL A 197 4.07 6.60 5.45
N PRO A 198 5.28 6.06 5.20
CA PRO A 198 5.76 5.80 3.85
C PRO A 198 4.74 4.95 3.06
N ALA A 199 4.24 5.49 1.94
CA ALA A 199 3.14 4.87 1.17
C ALA A 199 3.48 3.46 0.69
N ARG A 200 4.73 3.23 0.28
CA ARG A 200 5.18 1.90 -0.18
C ARG A 200 5.13 0.87 0.96
N VAL A 201 5.64 1.23 2.14
CA VAL A 201 5.65 0.32 3.29
C VAL A 201 4.21 0.02 3.73
N LEU A 202 3.36 1.05 3.78
CA LEU A 202 1.95 0.90 4.14
C LEU A 202 1.22 -0.03 3.16
N ALA A 203 1.41 0.16 1.84
CA ALA A 203 0.80 -0.68 0.81
C ALA A 203 1.23 -2.15 0.88
N ASP A 204 2.54 -2.39 1.01
CA ASP A 204 3.09 -3.74 1.11
C ASP A 204 2.61 -4.43 2.39
N THR A 205 2.54 -3.69 3.50
CA THR A 205 2.06 -4.20 4.79
C THR A 205 0.58 -4.55 4.74
N ALA A 206 -0.29 -3.63 4.33
CA ALA A 206 -1.73 -3.84 4.27
C ALA A 206 -2.08 -5.04 3.37
N LYS A 207 -1.47 -5.13 2.19
CA LYS A 207 -1.66 -6.25 1.26
C LYS A 207 -1.22 -7.59 1.86
N SER A 208 -0.24 -7.60 2.75
CA SER A 208 0.33 -8.84 3.33
C SER A 208 -0.43 -9.36 4.54
N LEU A 209 -1.33 -8.56 5.13
CA LEU A 209 -2.05 -8.88 6.36
C LEU A 209 -3.52 -9.26 6.14
N THR A 210 -3.94 -9.55 4.91
CA THR A 210 -5.32 -9.90 4.55
C THR A 210 -5.73 -11.32 4.94
N ALA A 211 -4.80 -12.17 5.37
CA ALA A 211 -5.10 -13.56 5.75
C ALA A 211 -5.83 -13.68 7.11
N GLY A 212 -5.71 -12.67 7.98
CA GLY A 212 -6.41 -12.59 9.26
C GLY A 212 -7.70 -11.77 9.16
N ALA A 213 -8.53 -11.83 10.19
CA ALA A 213 -9.76 -11.03 10.24
C ALA A 213 -9.48 -9.55 10.52
N GLU A 214 -8.46 -9.27 11.31
CA GLU A 214 -8.15 -7.93 11.80
C GLU A 214 -6.65 -7.62 11.70
N VAL A 215 -6.36 -6.32 11.57
CA VAL A 215 -5.03 -5.74 11.69
C VAL A 215 -5.01 -4.84 12.92
N THR A 216 -4.06 -5.08 13.80
CA THR A 216 -3.75 -4.18 14.91
C THR A 216 -2.86 -3.06 14.42
N ILE A 217 -3.25 -1.82 14.71
CA ILE A 217 -2.44 -0.62 14.47
C ILE A 217 -1.88 -0.14 15.81
N ALA A 218 -0.60 0.16 15.84
CA ALA A 218 0.13 0.62 17.01
C ALA A 218 0.91 1.89 16.68
N LEU A 219 0.53 3.01 17.26
CA LEU A 219 1.12 4.31 17.01
C LEU A 219 1.53 4.96 18.33
N ALA A 220 2.83 5.20 18.52
CA ALA A 220 3.34 5.93 19.67
C ALA A 220 3.48 7.42 19.32
N THR A 221 2.86 8.26 20.12
CA THR A 221 2.93 9.74 19.99
C THR A 221 3.96 10.34 20.94
N SER A 222 4.42 9.56 21.93
CA SER A 222 5.43 9.98 22.91
C SER A 222 6.05 8.77 23.61
N GLY A 223 7.24 8.91 24.17
CA GLY A 223 7.90 7.87 24.93
C GLY A 223 8.60 6.82 24.07
N ALA A 224 8.70 5.59 24.59
CA ALA A 224 9.33 4.48 23.87
C ALA A 224 8.56 4.17 22.57
N GLY A 225 9.25 4.23 21.42
CA GLY A 225 8.67 4.04 20.11
C GLY A 225 8.12 5.29 19.45
N GLU A 226 8.35 6.49 20.00
CA GLU A 226 8.00 7.76 19.35
C GLU A 226 8.58 7.81 17.92
N GLY A 227 7.75 8.27 16.97
CA GLY A 227 8.13 8.29 15.56
C GLY A 227 8.05 6.94 14.86
N LEU A 228 7.42 5.92 15.49
CA LEU A 228 7.18 4.60 14.91
C LEU A 228 5.68 4.31 14.81
N ILE A 229 5.32 3.61 13.75
CA ILE A 229 4.01 2.96 13.61
C ILE A 229 4.24 1.45 13.39
N GLY A 230 3.41 0.64 14.02
CA GLY A 230 3.41 -0.80 13.88
C GLY A 230 2.07 -1.33 13.37
N PHE A 231 2.15 -2.42 12.62
CA PHE A 231 1.01 -3.16 12.11
C PHE A 231 1.21 -4.64 12.42
N GLU A 232 0.20 -5.28 12.97
CA GLU A 232 0.24 -6.70 13.29
C GLU A 232 -1.01 -7.41 12.78
N GLY A 233 -0.84 -8.60 12.22
CA GLY A 233 -1.93 -9.44 11.78
C GLY A 233 -1.54 -10.92 11.70
N SER A 234 -2.53 -11.79 11.65
CA SER A 234 -2.33 -13.24 11.52
C SER A 234 -2.05 -13.64 10.07
N ALA A 235 -1.10 -14.53 9.87
CA ALA A 235 -0.79 -15.11 8.56
C ALA A 235 -0.06 -16.44 8.69
N GLY A 236 -0.41 -17.44 7.87
CA GLY A 236 0.31 -18.71 7.76
C GLY A 236 0.37 -19.53 9.06
N GLY A 237 -0.61 -19.39 9.95
CA GLY A 237 -0.63 -20.04 11.26
C GLY A 237 0.24 -19.35 12.32
N GLY A 238 0.80 -18.19 12.01
CA GLY A 238 1.58 -17.35 12.90
C GLY A 238 1.14 -15.89 12.86
N VAL A 239 2.02 -15.00 13.28
CA VAL A 239 1.78 -13.56 13.35
C VAL A 239 2.84 -12.84 12.52
N ARG A 240 2.40 -11.84 11.75
CA ARG A 240 3.29 -10.90 11.03
C ARG A 240 3.19 -9.53 11.65
N ARG A 241 4.33 -8.93 11.86
CA ARG A 241 4.48 -7.62 12.48
C ARG A 241 5.42 -6.79 11.65
N THR A 242 4.98 -5.59 11.23
CA THR A 242 5.82 -4.61 10.55
C THR A 242 5.85 -3.36 11.39
N THR A 243 7.04 -2.81 11.67
CA THR A 243 7.19 -1.46 12.22
C THR A 243 7.94 -0.59 11.23
N THR A 244 7.57 0.68 11.13
CA THR A 244 8.29 1.63 10.27
C THR A 244 8.37 3.00 10.93
N ARG A 245 9.45 3.73 10.62
CA ARG A 245 9.58 5.13 11.01
C ARG A 245 8.57 5.97 10.25
N LEU A 246 8.03 6.96 10.94
CA LEU A 246 7.21 7.99 10.35
C LEU A 246 8.06 8.94 9.53
N LEU A 247 7.48 9.49 8.47
CA LEU A 247 8.11 10.57 7.72
C LEU A 247 8.03 11.87 8.51
N ASP A 248 9.13 12.60 8.55
CA ASP A 248 9.21 13.92 9.14
C ASP A 248 8.65 14.99 8.21
N GLY A 249 8.01 15.99 8.79
CA GLY A 249 7.52 17.16 8.07
C GLY A 249 6.00 17.34 8.16
N GLU A 250 5.55 18.52 7.74
CA GLU A 250 4.14 18.87 7.78
C GLU A 250 3.45 18.50 6.47
N PHE A 251 2.49 17.57 6.54
CA PHE A 251 1.64 17.23 5.41
C PHE A 251 0.70 18.42 5.08
N PRO A 252 0.52 18.77 3.79
CA PRO A 252 -0.30 19.92 3.42
C PRO A 252 -1.76 19.77 3.88
N LYS A 253 -2.40 20.90 4.19
CA LYS A 253 -3.81 20.96 4.60
C LYS A 253 -4.72 20.81 3.39
N VAL A 254 -4.94 19.56 2.94
CA VAL A 254 -5.59 19.27 1.66
C VAL A 254 -7.11 19.06 1.75
N ARG A 255 -7.68 18.85 2.95
CA ARG A 255 -9.14 18.63 3.09
C ARG A 255 -9.97 19.79 2.55
N SER A 256 -9.50 21.03 2.67
CA SER A 256 -10.17 22.22 2.15
C SER A 256 -10.16 22.34 0.62
N LEU A 257 -9.44 21.46 -0.07
CA LEU A 257 -9.44 21.42 -1.54
C LEU A 257 -10.68 20.72 -2.11
N PHE A 258 -11.38 19.92 -1.32
CA PHE A 258 -12.65 19.32 -1.72
C PHE A 258 -13.74 20.41 -1.67
N PRO A 259 -14.36 20.75 -2.81
CA PRO A 259 -15.41 21.76 -2.85
C PRO A 259 -16.68 21.24 -2.18
N SER A 260 -17.43 22.15 -1.56
CA SER A 260 -18.72 21.84 -0.93
C SER A 260 -19.90 21.92 -1.89
N GLN A 261 -19.70 22.49 -3.09
CA GLN A 261 -20.75 22.64 -4.12
C GLN A 261 -20.17 22.35 -5.50
N HIS A 262 -21.00 21.80 -6.36
CA HIS A 262 -20.66 21.45 -7.73
C HIS A 262 -21.67 22.10 -8.68
N VAL A 263 -21.20 22.58 -9.84
CA VAL A 263 -22.02 23.15 -10.91
C VAL A 263 -22.45 22.08 -11.89
N THR A 264 -21.57 21.11 -12.15
CA THR A 264 -21.81 19.98 -13.05
C THR A 264 -21.47 18.69 -12.36
N VAL A 265 -22.34 17.70 -12.47
CA VAL A 265 -22.12 16.35 -11.97
C VAL A 265 -22.42 15.38 -13.13
N ALA A 266 -21.43 14.58 -13.49
CA ALA A 266 -21.56 13.57 -14.54
C ALA A 266 -21.34 12.18 -13.95
N ARG A 267 -22.20 11.23 -14.33
CA ARG A 267 -22.07 9.81 -13.97
C ARG A 267 -21.90 8.97 -15.21
N VAL A 268 -20.93 8.09 -15.17
CA VAL A 268 -20.51 7.29 -16.34
C VAL A 268 -20.24 5.85 -15.89
N ASP A 269 -20.57 4.88 -16.73
CA ASP A 269 -20.11 3.51 -16.53
C ASP A 269 -18.58 3.47 -16.47
N LYS A 270 -18.05 2.99 -15.35
CA LYS A 270 -16.60 3.02 -15.10
C LYS A 270 -15.81 2.18 -16.09
N ALA A 271 -16.32 1.00 -16.44
CA ALA A 271 -15.62 0.09 -17.35
C ALA A 271 -15.51 0.71 -18.74
N SER A 272 -16.61 1.25 -19.26
CA SER A 272 -16.64 1.96 -20.53
C SER A 272 -15.69 3.16 -20.54
N LEU A 273 -15.67 3.95 -19.46
CA LEU A 273 -14.78 5.10 -19.35
C LEU A 273 -13.30 4.70 -19.32
N ILE A 274 -12.93 3.68 -18.54
CA ILE A 274 -11.55 3.17 -18.49
C ILE A 274 -11.07 2.73 -19.88
N GLU A 275 -11.90 1.97 -20.60
CA GLU A 275 -11.54 1.46 -21.93
C GLU A 275 -11.45 2.59 -22.95
N SER A 276 -12.33 3.58 -22.90
CA SER A 276 -12.28 4.75 -23.77
C SER A 276 -11.04 5.62 -23.50
N VAL A 277 -10.73 5.88 -22.22
CA VAL A 277 -9.50 6.62 -21.86
C VAL A 277 -8.26 5.88 -22.34
N LYS A 278 -8.19 4.56 -22.18
CA LYS A 278 -7.06 3.75 -22.68
C LYS A 278 -6.92 3.88 -24.21
N ARG A 279 -8.02 3.79 -24.98
CA ARG A 279 -8.00 3.88 -26.43
C ARG A 279 -7.55 5.26 -26.92
N VAL A 280 -8.20 6.33 -26.45
CA VAL A 280 -7.83 7.69 -26.89
C VAL A 280 -6.44 8.10 -26.46
N SER A 281 -5.97 7.56 -25.33
CA SER A 281 -4.63 7.85 -24.82
C SER A 281 -3.50 7.29 -25.70
N LEU A 282 -3.78 6.36 -26.60
CA LEU A 282 -2.77 5.81 -27.53
C LEU A 282 -2.16 6.87 -28.44
N VAL A 283 -2.91 7.91 -28.77
CA VAL A 283 -2.48 9.03 -29.61
C VAL A 283 -2.12 10.28 -28.81
N ALA A 284 -2.26 10.23 -27.48
CA ALA A 284 -1.87 11.33 -26.62
C ALA A 284 -0.33 11.43 -26.59
N GLU A 285 0.20 12.59 -26.93
CA GLU A 285 1.63 12.86 -26.75
C GLU A 285 2.02 12.82 -25.26
N ARG A 286 3.29 12.60 -25.01
CA ARG A 286 3.82 12.59 -23.65
C ARG A 286 3.53 13.95 -22.98
N ASN A 287 2.83 13.91 -21.85
CA ASN A 287 2.41 15.10 -21.10
C ASN A 287 1.24 15.91 -21.68
N THR A 288 0.54 15.45 -22.72
CA THR A 288 -0.73 16.06 -23.14
C THR A 288 -1.90 15.54 -22.32
N ALA A 289 -2.99 16.32 -22.31
CA ALA A 289 -4.22 15.94 -21.64
C ALA A 289 -5.11 15.12 -22.59
N VAL A 290 -5.90 14.22 -22.03
CA VAL A 290 -7.13 13.76 -22.66
C VAL A 290 -8.20 14.81 -22.33
N GLN A 291 -8.80 15.42 -23.37
CA GLN A 291 -9.90 16.35 -23.23
C GLN A 291 -11.18 15.54 -22.99
N MET A 292 -12.02 16.03 -22.09
CA MET A 292 -13.30 15.45 -21.76
C MET A 292 -14.38 16.52 -21.83
N ALA A 293 -15.32 16.36 -22.73
CA ALA A 293 -16.46 17.26 -22.91
C ALA A 293 -17.74 16.56 -22.45
N PHE A 294 -18.35 17.09 -21.41
CA PHE A 294 -19.60 16.60 -20.84
C PHE A 294 -20.71 17.53 -21.29
N ALA A 295 -21.68 17.01 -22.05
CA ALA A 295 -22.84 17.75 -22.54
C ALA A 295 -24.02 16.84 -22.74
N GLU A 296 -25.19 17.26 -22.28
CA GLU A 296 -26.43 16.47 -22.34
C GLU A 296 -26.21 15.08 -21.70
N ASP A 297 -26.45 14.00 -22.42
CA ASP A 297 -26.28 12.63 -21.96
C ASP A 297 -25.03 11.95 -22.56
N THR A 298 -24.01 12.75 -22.86
CA THR A 298 -22.80 12.25 -23.55
C THR A 298 -21.52 12.80 -22.94
N LEU A 299 -20.53 11.94 -22.89
CA LEU A 299 -19.14 12.29 -22.64
C LEU A 299 -18.33 12.02 -23.92
N THR A 300 -17.71 13.07 -24.47
CA THR A 300 -16.77 12.96 -25.56
C THR A 300 -15.33 13.09 -25.05
N LEU A 301 -14.50 12.15 -25.43
CA LEU A 301 -13.07 12.13 -25.11
C LEU A 301 -12.26 12.40 -26.37
N ASP A 302 -11.34 13.37 -26.32
CA ASP A 302 -10.47 13.73 -27.43
C ASP A 302 -9.00 13.70 -26.99
N ALA A 303 -8.13 13.22 -27.86
CA ALA A 303 -6.68 13.24 -27.65
C ALA A 303 -5.92 13.40 -28.96
N GLY A 304 -4.70 13.94 -28.87
CA GLY A 304 -3.87 14.27 -30.02
C GLY A 304 -4.14 15.69 -30.51
N SER A 305 -3.09 16.41 -30.89
CA SER A 305 -3.19 17.82 -31.31
C SER A 305 -2.34 18.12 -32.55
N GLY A 306 -1.99 17.15 -33.34
CA GLY A 306 -1.09 17.33 -34.48
C GLY A 306 -1.57 16.63 -35.73
N ASP A 307 -0.74 16.75 -36.78
CA ASP A 307 -0.99 16.11 -38.07
C ASP A 307 -0.71 14.60 -38.06
N GLU A 308 -0.10 14.07 -36.95
CA GLU A 308 0.33 12.68 -36.91
C GLU A 308 -0.81 11.73 -36.50
N ALA A 309 -1.56 12.03 -35.41
CA ALA A 309 -2.65 11.18 -34.97
C ALA A 309 -3.64 11.94 -34.06
N GLN A 310 -4.92 11.65 -34.20
CA GLN A 310 -6.02 12.15 -33.37
C GLN A 310 -6.97 11.02 -33.06
N ALA A 311 -7.58 11.05 -31.88
CA ALA A 311 -8.67 10.14 -31.51
C ALA A 311 -9.81 10.92 -30.86
N SER A 312 -11.02 10.54 -31.21
CA SER A 312 -12.25 11.02 -30.60
C SER A 312 -13.17 9.85 -30.33
N GLU A 313 -13.73 9.77 -29.15
CA GLU A 313 -14.68 8.72 -28.77
C GLU A 313 -15.77 9.31 -27.88
N SER A 314 -17.02 8.93 -28.13
CA SER A 314 -18.16 9.35 -27.31
C SER A 314 -18.81 8.15 -26.64
N ILE A 315 -19.14 8.31 -25.36
CA ILE A 315 -19.82 7.30 -24.53
C ILE A 315 -21.01 7.93 -23.82
N GLU A 316 -21.96 7.11 -23.40
CA GLU A 316 -23.12 7.55 -22.61
C GLU A 316 -22.68 8.06 -21.23
N ALA A 317 -23.30 9.15 -20.81
CA ALA A 317 -23.09 9.75 -19.50
C ALA A 317 -24.42 10.37 -19.02
N SER A 318 -24.69 10.31 -17.72
CA SER A 318 -25.76 11.11 -17.12
C SER A 318 -25.19 12.43 -16.64
N VAL A 319 -25.50 13.53 -17.28
CA VAL A 319 -24.94 14.86 -16.95
C VAL A 319 -26.01 15.73 -16.33
N LYS A 320 -25.75 16.26 -15.13
CA LYS A 320 -26.62 17.23 -14.44
C LYS A 320 -25.87 18.54 -14.27
N GLY A 321 -26.48 19.66 -14.65
CA GLY A 321 -25.89 20.99 -14.60
C GLY A 321 -25.44 21.49 -15.96
N GLU A 322 -24.42 22.37 -15.98
CA GLU A 322 -23.94 23.02 -17.20
C GLU A 322 -22.99 22.12 -18.00
N ALA A 323 -22.95 22.27 -19.31
CA ALA A 323 -21.96 21.61 -20.13
C ALA A 323 -20.54 22.07 -19.73
N ILE A 324 -19.60 21.15 -19.67
CA ILE A 324 -18.23 21.46 -19.25
C ILE A 324 -17.23 20.70 -20.10
N THR A 325 -16.13 21.38 -20.46
CA THR A 325 -15.00 20.77 -21.15
C THR A 325 -13.72 21.02 -20.33
N THR A 326 -13.01 19.96 -20.02
CA THR A 326 -11.79 20.00 -19.23
C THR A 326 -10.80 18.95 -19.74
N GLY A 327 -9.56 18.95 -19.25
CA GLY A 327 -8.55 17.98 -19.65
C GLY A 327 -7.76 17.42 -18.48
N PHE A 328 -7.43 16.15 -18.53
CA PHE A 328 -6.69 15.48 -17.47
C PHE A 328 -5.50 14.68 -17.99
N ASN A 329 -4.53 14.49 -17.10
CA ASN A 329 -3.47 13.51 -17.36
C ASN A 329 -4.11 12.11 -17.42
N PRO A 330 -3.98 11.36 -18.53
CA PRO A 330 -4.65 10.09 -18.71
C PRO A 330 -4.21 9.04 -17.66
N GLN A 331 -2.95 9.02 -17.25
CA GLN A 331 -2.49 8.07 -16.25
C GLN A 331 -3.10 8.37 -14.87
N PHE A 332 -3.16 9.64 -14.47
CA PHE A 332 -3.76 10.03 -13.19
C PHE A 332 -5.27 9.78 -13.16
N LEU A 333 -5.92 9.99 -14.31
CA LEU A 333 -7.32 9.66 -14.47
C LEU A 333 -7.56 8.15 -14.34
N LEU A 334 -6.78 7.32 -15.04
CA LEU A 334 -6.86 5.86 -14.96
C LEU A 334 -6.56 5.33 -13.54
N ASP A 335 -5.57 5.89 -12.86
CA ASP A 335 -5.23 5.50 -11.49
C ASP A 335 -6.42 5.75 -10.54
N GLY A 336 -7.08 6.90 -10.64
CA GLY A 336 -8.27 7.23 -9.86
C GLY A 336 -9.47 6.34 -10.20
N LEU A 337 -9.76 6.15 -11.49
CA LEU A 337 -10.84 5.26 -11.96
C LEU A 337 -10.64 3.82 -11.48
N THR A 338 -9.41 3.32 -11.53
CA THR A 338 -9.09 1.95 -11.09
C THR A 338 -9.23 1.78 -9.57
N ALA A 339 -8.99 2.84 -8.79
CA ALA A 339 -9.11 2.81 -7.34
C ALA A 339 -10.58 2.83 -6.86
N ILE A 340 -11.52 3.31 -7.69
CA ILE A 340 -12.96 3.31 -7.38
C ILE A 340 -13.51 1.89 -7.54
N GLU A 341 -14.12 1.33 -6.51
CA GLU A 341 -14.65 -0.06 -6.53
C GLU A 341 -16.06 -0.17 -7.12
N ALA A 342 -16.81 0.92 -7.23
CA ALA A 342 -18.15 0.96 -7.79
C ALA A 342 -18.18 0.73 -9.32
N GLU A 343 -19.34 0.34 -9.86
CA GLU A 343 -19.56 0.15 -11.30
C GLU A 343 -19.71 1.49 -12.05
N VAL A 344 -20.23 2.51 -11.38
CA VAL A 344 -20.41 3.87 -11.90
C VAL A 344 -19.44 4.81 -11.21
N VAL A 345 -18.82 5.70 -11.97
CA VAL A 345 -18.04 6.82 -11.44
C VAL A 345 -18.84 8.12 -11.57
N GLU A 346 -18.91 8.87 -10.50
CA GLU A 346 -19.35 10.24 -10.48
C GLU A 346 -18.14 11.17 -10.62
N MET A 347 -18.22 12.11 -11.53
CA MET A 347 -17.25 13.20 -11.71
C MET A 347 -17.97 14.53 -11.46
N ALA A 348 -17.55 15.24 -10.43
CA ALA A 348 -18.17 16.49 -9.99
C ALA A 348 -17.24 17.68 -10.21
N PHE A 349 -17.77 18.75 -10.77
CA PHE A 349 -17.03 19.91 -11.24
C PHE A 349 -17.60 21.21 -10.68
N THR A 350 -16.71 22.16 -10.37
CA THR A 350 -17.07 23.56 -10.08
C THR A 350 -16.83 24.46 -11.30
N GLN A 351 -15.68 24.30 -11.95
CA GLN A 351 -15.26 25.03 -13.16
C GLN A 351 -14.25 24.18 -13.93
N ALA A 352 -14.12 24.38 -15.24
CA ALA A 352 -13.20 23.66 -16.10
C ALA A 352 -11.74 23.73 -15.67
N SER A 353 -11.33 24.84 -15.05
CA SER A 353 -9.96 25.09 -14.59
C SER A 353 -9.70 24.70 -13.12
N LYS A 354 -10.71 24.19 -12.42
CA LYS A 354 -10.65 23.76 -11.03
C LYS A 354 -10.60 22.24 -10.93
N PRO A 355 -10.13 21.69 -9.80
CA PRO A 355 -10.09 20.24 -9.63
C PRO A 355 -11.46 19.60 -9.79
N ALA A 356 -11.50 18.42 -10.42
CA ALA A 356 -12.65 17.54 -10.42
C ALA A 356 -12.58 16.59 -9.23
N VAL A 357 -13.71 16.25 -8.64
CA VAL A 357 -13.84 15.22 -7.61
C VAL A 357 -14.43 13.98 -8.25
N MET A 358 -13.82 12.85 -8.06
CA MET A 358 -14.29 11.54 -8.52
C MET A 358 -14.65 10.69 -7.30
N ALA A 359 -15.79 10.02 -7.37
CA ALA A 359 -16.27 9.09 -6.36
C ALA A 359 -17.05 7.94 -7.01
N GLY A 360 -17.23 6.84 -6.28
CA GLY A 360 -18.06 5.73 -6.74
C GLY A 360 -19.53 6.00 -6.56
N ALA A 361 -20.38 5.45 -7.44
CA ALA A 361 -21.82 5.44 -7.28
C ALA A 361 -22.37 4.04 -7.61
N GLY A 362 -23.43 3.63 -6.92
CA GLY A 362 -24.04 2.32 -7.12
C GLY A 362 -24.78 2.20 -8.45
N SER A 363 -25.26 3.33 -9.01
CA SER A 363 -25.93 3.42 -10.31
C SER A 363 -25.86 4.85 -10.87
N LEU A 364 -26.31 5.06 -12.10
CA LEU A 364 -26.37 6.40 -12.72
C LEU A 364 -27.29 7.37 -11.97
N ASP A 365 -28.24 6.87 -11.18
CA ASP A 365 -29.19 7.68 -10.41
C ASP A 365 -28.86 7.75 -8.91
N ALA A 366 -27.96 6.89 -8.42
CA ALA A 366 -27.56 6.87 -7.01
C ALA A 366 -26.62 8.03 -6.67
N GLU A 367 -26.66 8.47 -5.42
CA GLU A 367 -25.67 9.41 -4.90
C GLU A 367 -24.30 8.74 -4.80
N ALA A 368 -23.25 9.56 -4.90
CA ALA A 368 -21.89 9.06 -4.78
C ALA A 368 -21.58 8.63 -3.35
N ASP A 369 -20.72 7.63 -3.23
CA ASP A 369 -20.12 7.20 -1.97
C ASP A 369 -19.10 8.26 -1.50
N GLU A 370 -19.23 8.73 -0.28
CA GLU A 370 -18.34 9.73 0.28
C GLU A 370 -17.12 9.13 0.97
N ASP A 371 -17.10 7.82 1.21
CA ASP A 371 -16.01 7.14 1.90
C ASP A 371 -14.68 7.19 1.14
N PHE A 372 -14.74 7.17 -0.20
CA PHE A 372 -13.57 7.37 -1.05
C PHE A 372 -13.80 8.48 -2.07
N ARG A 373 -12.97 9.50 -1.99
CA ARG A 373 -12.96 10.62 -2.93
C ARG A 373 -11.56 10.82 -3.51
N TYR A 374 -11.52 10.99 -4.81
CA TYR A 374 -10.29 11.25 -5.55
C TYR A 374 -10.41 12.59 -6.26
N LEU A 375 -9.54 13.53 -5.94
CA LEU A 375 -9.48 14.84 -6.56
C LEU A 375 -8.38 14.88 -7.61
N LEU A 376 -8.70 15.36 -8.81
CA LEU A 376 -7.80 15.41 -9.95
C LEU A 376 -7.70 16.83 -10.50
N MET A 377 -6.47 17.38 -10.53
CA MET A 377 -6.19 18.69 -11.09
C MET A 377 -6.29 18.65 -12.62
N PRO A 378 -7.03 19.59 -13.24
CA PRO A 378 -7.09 19.68 -14.69
C PRO A 378 -5.74 20.17 -15.26
N ARG A 379 -5.44 19.76 -16.47
CA ARG A 379 -4.40 20.33 -17.32
C ARG A 379 -4.94 21.40 -18.24
N ARG A 380 -4.13 22.41 -18.53
CA ARG A 380 -4.50 23.38 -19.57
C ARG A 380 -4.64 22.66 -20.89
N LEU A 381 -5.77 22.86 -21.55
CA LEU A 381 -5.95 22.47 -22.94
C LEU A 381 -5.10 23.44 -23.81
N LEU A 382 -4.30 22.89 -24.69
CA LEU A 382 -3.62 23.68 -25.69
C LEU A 382 -4.68 24.11 -26.71
N SER A 383 -4.89 25.40 -26.84
CA SER A 383 -5.77 26.01 -27.83
C SER A 383 -5.13 26.00 -29.21
#